data_506cc77410a608eb733bfc83b46eb059
#
_entry.id   506cc77410a608eb733bfc83b46eb059
#
_cell.length_a   1.000
_cell.length_b   1.000
_cell.length_c   1.000
_cell.angle_alpha   90.00
_cell.angle_beta   90.00
_cell.angle_gamma   90.00
#
_symmetry.space_group_name_H-M   'P 1'
#
loop_
_entity.id
_entity.type
_entity.pdbx_description
1 polymer ?
#
loop_
_entity_poly.entity_id
_entity_poly.type
_entity_poly.pdbx_seq_one_letter_code
_entity_poly.pdbx_strand_id
1 'polypeptide(L)'
;MTPADEARVRAALRRVWPDAGTVEQVQIRALGGGFNARSFLAVGGGRRHVLRLPVPGSMAWLDVASEARAMSAAAAADLAPAVIAVDSEAGLLLTDYRMMLWTPELVHQSTSITMIARLLRALHPLNVELPVYRLEHFTATYLSALAKTATYAPGAEERKWADELARLGRHFDSSYAPTAFCHNDLFAANILIDGAAARLIDFEYAGRGAPLLDLASLAGMNDFTAAQRQQLLDEYYGTAAAAPALKDLDNAVRMVRLLAYFWGRVAEQRLTEAHAHSELAASIGATLRQG
;
A
#
# COMPACT_ATOMS: atom_id res chain seq x y z
N MET A 1 -19.82 -12.71 -4.32
CA MET A 1 -20.28 -12.07 -3.06
C MET A 1 -21.28 -12.98 -2.42
N THR A 2 -21.10 -13.35 -1.17
CA THR A 2 -22.06 -14.18 -0.42
C THR A 2 -23.22 -13.30 0.11
N PRO A 3 -24.39 -13.89 0.46
CA PRO A 3 -25.47 -13.13 1.07
C PRO A 3 -25.05 -12.42 2.38
N ALA A 4 -24.15 -13.03 3.15
CA ALA A 4 -23.60 -12.44 4.38
C ALA A 4 -22.70 -11.23 4.07
N ASP A 5 -21.88 -11.31 3.03
CA ASP A 5 -21.06 -10.16 2.58
C ASP A 5 -21.95 -9.01 2.12
N GLU A 6 -23.00 -9.31 1.34
CA GLU A 6 -23.93 -8.29 0.85
C GLU A 6 -24.63 -7.58 2.02
N ALA A 7 -25.10 -8.32 3.02
CA ALA A 7 -25.73 -7.74 4.21
C ALA A 7 -24.77 -6.81 4.97
N ARG A 8 -23.49 -7.21 5.12
CA ARG A 8 -22.45 -6.37 5.74
C ARG A 8 -22.20 -5.09 4.95
N VAL A 9 -22.08 -5.21 3.62
CA VAL A 9 -21.86 -4.04 2.73
C VAL A 9 -23.04 -3.08 2.81
N ARG A 10 -24.28 -3.57 2.77
CA ARG A 10 -25.47 -2.72 2.91
C ARG A 10 -25.55 -2.04 4.28
N ALA A 11 -25.22 -2.75 5.34
CA ALA A 11 -25.16 -2.17 6.69
C ALA A 11 -24.11 -1.04 6.75
N ALA A 12 -22.92 -1.25 6.15
CA ALA A 12 -21.88 -0.25 6.06
C ALA A 12 -22.33 0.97 5.24
N LEU A 13 -22.96 0.75 4.07
CA LEU A 13 -23.45 1.86 3.23
C LEU A 13 -24.48 2.72 3.96
N ARG A 14 -25.39 2.16 4.76
CA ARG A 14 -26.33 2.96 5.57
C ARG A 14 -25.62 3.91 6.55
N ARG A 15 -24.42 3.55 7.02
CA ARG A 15 -23.63 4.39 7.93
C ARG A 15 -22.89 5.51 7.20
N VAL A 16 -22.30 5.22 6.05
CA VAL A 16 -21.36 6.14 5.36
C VAL A 16 -21.95 6.82 4.12
N TRP A 17 -23.11 6.39 3.67
CA TRP A 17 -23.79 6.97 2.49
C TRP A 17 -25.30 7.11 2.70
N PRO A 18 -25.75 7.93 3.66
CA PRO A 18 -27.18 8.09 3.98
C PRO A 18 -28.00 8.65 2.81
N ASP A 19 -27.38 9.42 1.91
CA ASP A 19 -28.03 10.05 0.74
C ASP A 19 -28.10 9.12 -0.49
N ALA A 20 -27.76 7.85 -0.38
CA ALA A 20 -27.82 6.88 -1.47
C ALA A 20 -29.25 6.60 -1.99
N GLY A 21 -30.27 7.16 -1.35
CA GLY A 21 -31.66 6.72 -1.48
C GLY A 21 -31.90 5.47 -0.66
N THR A 22 -32.76 4.54 -1.15
CA THR A 22 -32.91 3.25 -0.49
C THR A 22 -31.64 2.41 -0.75
N VAL A 23 -30.86 2.09 0.28
CA VAL A 23 -29.64 1.27 0.15
C VAL A 23 -29.93 -0.08 -0.51
N GLU A 24 -31.17 -0.57 -0.43
CA GLU A 24 -31.67 -1.76 -1.11
C GLU A 24 -31.60 -1.64 -2.63
N GLN A 25 -31.69 -0.44 -3.19
CA GLN A 25 -31.62 -0.17 -4.64
C GLN A 25 -30.18 0.06 -5.13
N VAL A 26 -29.21 0.18 -4.22
CA VAL A 26 -27.80 0.32 -4.58
C VAL A 26 -27.30 -0.99 -5.20
N GLN A 27 -26.78 -0.90 -6.42
CA GLN A 27 -26.09 -2.01 -7.06
C GLN A 27 -24.70 -2.14 -6.43
N ILE A 28 -24.35 -3.35 -6.01
CA ILE A 28 -23.07 -3.64 -5.34
C ILE A 28 -22.32 -4.67 -6.18
N ARG A 29 -21.06 -4.37 -6.48
CA ARG A 29 -20.13 -5.29 -7.14
C ARG A 29 -18.83 -5.37 -6.36
N ALA A 30 -18.37 -6.57 -6.02
CA ALA A 30 -17.04 -6.75 -5.46
C ALA A 30 -16.00 -6.31 -6.49
N LEU A 31 -15.07 -5.47 -6.07
CA LEU A 31 -13.82 -5.19 -6.74
C LEU A 31 -12.76 -6.17 -6.19
N GLY A 32 -11.67 -6.38 -6.89
CA GLY A 32 -10.56 -7.20 -6.37
C GLY A 32 -10.18 -6.72 -4.96
N GLY A 33 -9.78 -7.63 -4.09
CA GLY A 33 -9.50 -7.32 -2.68
C GLY A 33 -8.06 -6.94 -2.40
N GLY A 34 -7.87 -5.99 -1.47
CA GLY A 34 -6.65 -5.87 -0.69
C GLY A 34 -6.60 -6.93 0.42
N PHE A 35 -5.47 -7.09 1.05
CA PHE A 35 -5.27 -8.10 2.10
C PHE A 35 -5.97 -7.75 3.42
N ASN A 36 -6.05 -6.47 3.75
CA ASN A 36 -6.62 -5.98 5.02
C ASN A 36 -8.07 -5.51 4.90
N ALA A 37 -8.53 -5.18 3.69
CA ALA A 37 -9.89 -4.73 3.44
C ALA A 37 -10.38 -5.24 2.08
N ARG A 38 -11.70 -5.41 1.95
CA ARG A 38 -12.38 -5.72 0.69
C ARG A 38 -13.02 -4.47 0.12
N SER A 39 -12.86 -4.28 -1.18
CA SER A 39 -13.40 -3.14 -1.90
C SER A 39 -14.65 -3.51 -2.70
N PHE A 40 -15.66 -2.65 -2.63
CA PHE A 40 -16.93 -2.83 -3.33
C PHE A 40 -17.31 -1.57 -4.09
N LEU A 41 -17.62 -1.72 -5.37
CA LEU A 41 -18.26 -0.66 -6.14
C LEU A 41 -19.73 -0.62 -5.75
N ALA A 42 -20.19 0.55 -5.30
CA ALA A 42 -21.57 0.85 -5.00
C ALA A 42 -22.10 1.90 -5.97
N VAL A 43 -23.19 1.59 -6.67
CA VAL A 43 -23.82 2.45 -7.69
C VAL A 43 -25.27 2.72 -7.30
N GLY A 44 -25.59 3.98 -7.04
CA GLY A 44 -26.92 4.41 -6.64
C GLY A 44 -27.08 5.93 -6.70
N GLY A 45 -28.29 6.44 -6.82
CA GLY A 45 -28.56 7.88 -6.87
C GLY A 45 -27.78 8.64 -7.95
N GLY A 46 -27.45 7.98 -9.09
CA GLY A 46 -26.65 8.56 -10.16
C GLY A 46 -25.15 8.70 -9.84
N ARG A 47 -24.69 8.18 -8.71
CA ARG A 47 -23.31 8.25 -8.24
C ARG A 47 -22.65 6.87 -8.19
N ARG A 48 -21.33 6.85 -8.22
CA ARG A 48 -20.49 5.64 -8.08
C ARG A 48 -19.45 5.89 -7.00
N HIS A 49 -19.40 4.99 -6.03
CA HIS A 49 -18.44 5.07 -4.94
C HIS A 49 -17.77 3.72 -4.72
N VAL A 50 -16.58 3.74 -4.12
CA VAL A 50 -15.90 2.54 -3.64
C VAL A 50 -16.01 2.52 -2.12
N LEU A 51 -16.64 1.47 -1.59
CA LEU A 51 -16.64 1.17 -0.16
C LEU A 51 -15.51 0.19 0.15
N ARG A 52 -14.63 0.57 1.07
CA ARG A 52 -13.69 -0.35 1.72
C ARG A 52 -14.29 -0.85 3.04
N LEU A 53 -14.27 -2.17 3.19
CA LEU A 53 -14.81 -2.89 4.36
C LEU A 53 -13.68 -3.75 4.95
N PRO A 54 -13.31 -3.57 6.24
CA PRO A 54 -12.22 -4.33 6.84
C PRO A 54 -12.50 -5.83 6.84
N VAL A 55 -11.47 -6.63 6.57
CA VAL A 55 -11.52 -8.08 6.73
C VAL A 55 -11.53 -8.41 8.22
N PRO A 56 -12.39 -9.33 8.72
CA PRO A 56 -12.33 -9.77 10.10
C PRO A 56 -10.94 -10.29 10.48
N GLY A 57 -10.37 -9.76 11.55
CA GLY A 57 -9.01 -10.10 11.98
C GLY A 57 -7.91 -9.30 11.29
N SER A 58 -8.26 -8.32 10.43
CA SER A 58 -7.27 -7.40 9.84
C SER A 58 -6.37 -6.76 10.90
N MET A 59 -5.22 -6.29 10.47
CA MET A 59 -4.15 -5.85 11.36
C MET A 59 -4.62 -4.69 12.26
N ALA A 60 -4.67 -4.93 13.57
CA ALA A 60 -5.19 -3.99 14.58
C ALA A 60 -4.37 -2.68 14.72
N TRP A 61 -3.22 -2.58 14.04
CA TRP A 61 -2.38 -1.38 14.05
C TRP A 61 -2.65 -0.41 12.89
N LEU A 62 -3.57 -0.75 11.97
CA LEU A 62 -3.98 0.17 10.91
C LEU A 62 -4.96 1.20 11.45
N ASP A 63 -4.68 2.47 11.15
CA ASP A 63 -5.48 3.62 11.59
C ASP A 63 -6.26 4.19 10.41
N VAL A 64 -7.54 3.82 10.29
CA VAL A 64 -8.44 4.31 9.22
C VAL A 64 -8.60 5.82 9.24
N ALA A 65 -8.52 6.47 10.39
CA ALA A 65 -8.58 7.93 10.47
C ALA A 65 -7.33 8.57 9.88
N SER A 66 -6.16 8.00 10.13
CA SER A 66 -4.89 8.42 9.52
C SER A 66 -4.90 8.19 8.01
N GLU A 67 -5.37 7.03 7.57
CA GLU A 67 -5.55 6.71 6.13
C GLU A 67 -6.47 7.74 5.44
N ALA A 68 -7.62 8.04 6.03
CA ALA A 68 -8.57 9.00 5.48
C ALA A 68 -7.98 10.43 5.41
N ARG A 69 -7.17 10.84 6.40
CA ARG A 69 -6.44 12.12 6.35
C ARG A 69 -5.43 12.15 5.22
N ALA A 70 -4.62 11.10 5.09
CA ALA A 70 -3.63 10.97 4.04
C ALA A 70 -4.27 11.02 2.65
N MET A 71 -5.30 10.20 2.44
CA MET A 71 -6.03 10.15 1.17
C MET A 71 -6.75 11.45 0.85
N SER A 72 -7.35 12.14 1.84
CA SER A 72 -8.00 13.43 1.64
C SER A 72 -7.01 14.52 1.20
N ALA A 73 -5.81 14.54 1.78
CA ALA A 73 -4.77 15.47 1.37
C ALA A 73 -4.25 15.18 -0.05
N ALA A 74 -4.04 13.93 -0.39
CA ALA A 74 -3.67 13.52 -1.74
C ALA A 74 -4.79 13.85 -2.76
N ALA A 75 -6.06 13.63 -2.39
CA ALA A 75 -7.22 13.94 -3.22
C ALA A 75 -7.36 15.45 -3.48
N ALA A 76 -7.09 16.31 -2.48
CA ALA A 76 -7.09 17.76 -2.64
C ALA A 76 -6.04 18.25 -3.67
N ALA A 77 -4.97 17.48 -3.88
CA ALA A 77 -3.94 17.72 -4.89
C ALA A 77 -4.20 16.95 -6.22
N ASP A 78 -5.36 16.31 -6.39
CA ASP A 78 -5.73 15.44 -7.52
C ASP A 78 -4.82 14.20 -7.70
N LEU A 79 -4.20 13.73 -6.60
CA LEU A 79 -3.31 12.57 -6.59
C LEU A 79 -4.00 11.28 -6.09
N ALA A 80 -5.26 11.38 -5.64
CA ALA A 80 -6.08 10.26 -5.15
C ALA A 80 -7.57 10.52 -5.44
N PRO A 81 -8.44 9.49 -5.42
CA PRO A 81 -9.90 9.68 -5.39
C PRO A 81 -10.35 10.44 -4.14
N ALA A 82 -11.41 11.24 -4.28
CA ALA A 82 -11.95 11.99 -3.14
C ALA A 82 -12.51 11.04 -2.06
N VAL A 83 -12.25 11.36 -0.80
CA VAL A 83 -12.89 10.71 0.35
C VAL A 83 -14.28 11.33 0.52
N ILE A 84 -15.31 10.49 0.46
CA ILE A 84 -16.72 10.89 0.59
C ILE A 84 -17.17 10.78 2.05
N ALA A 85 -16.81 9.69 2.71
CA ALA A 85 -17.11 9.48 4.11
C ALA A 85 -16.13 8.49 4.77
N VAL A 86 -15.98 8.61 6.07
CA VAL A 86 -15.20 7.71 6.91
C VAL A 86 -15.97 7.38 8.19
N ASP A 87 -15.92 6.13 8.62
CA ASP A 87 -16.34 5.69 9.94
C ASP A 87 -15.16 4.94 10.57
N SER A 88 -14.38 5.65 11.35
CA SER A 88 -13.15 5.14 11.95
C SER A 88 -13.40 4.05 12.99
N GLU A 89 -14.55 4.04 13.67
CA GLU A 89 -14.89 3.01 14.65
C GLU A 89 -15.18 1.68 13.97
N ALA A 90 -15.88 1.72 12.83
CA ALA A 90 -16.20 0.52 12.05
C ALA A 90 -15.12 0.19 11.00
N GLY A 91 -14.09 1.01 10.84
CA GLY A 91 -13.05 0.84 9.85
C GLY A 91 -13.53 1.03 8.41
N LEU A 92 -14.56 1.86 8.18
CA LEU A 92 -15.16 2.06 6.87
C LEU A 92 -14.61 3.29 6.18
N LEU A 93 -14.31 3.16 4.88
CA LEU A 93 -13.91 4.26 4.02
C LEU A 93 -14.73 4.21 2.73
N LEU A 94 -15.41 5.32 2.42
CA LEU A 94 -16.14 5.52 1.16
C LEU A 94 -15.42 6.58 0.33
N THR A 95 -15.08 6.24 -0.90
CA THR A 95 -14.37 7.12 -1.82
C THR A 95 -15.11 7.26 -3.13
N ASP A 96 -14.84 8.34 -3.88
CA ASP A 96 -15.31 8.48 -5.24
C ASP A 96 -14.74 7.37 -6.14
N TYR A 97 -15.55 6.89 -7.07
CA TYR A 97 -15.09 5.90 -8.05
C TYR A 97 -14.48 6.60 -9.25
N ARG A 98 -13.21 6.33 -9.51
CA ARG A 98 -12.52 6.72 -10.74
C ARG A 98 -12.43 5.53 -11.67
N MET A 99 -13.01 5.67 -12.86
CA MET A 99 -12.86 4.65 -13.91
C MET A 99 -11.51 4.86 -14.58
N MET A 100 -10.55 4.03 -14.19
CA MET A 100 -9.20 4.03 -14.75
C MET A 100 -8.91 2.63 -15.26
N LEU A 101 -8.43 2.55 -16.50
CA LEU A 101 -7.95 1.30 -17.06
C LEU A 101 -6.61 0.98 -16.44
N TRP A 102 -6.60 -0.07 -15.64
CA TRP A 102 -5.40 -0.56 -15.00
C TRP A 102 -5.09 -1.99 -15.43
N THR A 103 -3.86 -2.23 -15.84
CA THR A 103 -3.27 -3.57 -15.91
C THR A 103 -1.89 -3.54 -15.25
N PRO A 104 -1.47 -4.62 -14.57
CA PRO A 104 -0.16 -4.67 -13.92
C PRO A 104 1.01 -4.38 -14.87
N GLU A 105 0.84 -4.68 -16.15
CA GLU A 105 1.87 -4.47 -17.19
C GLU A 105 2.13 -3.00 -17.48
N LEU A 106 1.15 -2.12 -17.22
CA LEU A 106 1.30 -0.68 -17.47
C LEU A 106 2.40 -0.07 -16.60
N VAL A 107 2.62 -0.56 -15.38
CA VAL A 107 3.63 -0.01 -14.48
C VAL A 107 5.05 -0.10 -15.04
N HIS A 108 5.31 -1.07 -15.93
CA HIS A 108 6.61 -1.29 -16.55
C HIS A 108 6.90 -0.40 -17.76
N GLN A 109 5.90 0.33 -18.26
CA GLN A 109 6.11 1.24 -19.38
C GLN A 109 6.92 2.46 -18.95
N SER A 110 7.87 2.89 -19.76
CA SER A 110 8.70 4.08 -19.46
C SER A 110 7.86 5.33 -19.20
N THR A 111 6.78 5.53 -19.96
CA THR A 111 5.83 6.64 -19.76
C THR A 111 5.13 6.57 -18.40
N SER A 112 4.78 5.37 -17.94
CA SER A 112 4.16 5.17 -16.61
C SER A 112 5.15 5.43 -15.49
N ILE A 113 6.42 4.99 -15.62
CA ILE A 113 7.48 5.29 -14.64
C ILE A 113 7.67 6.80 -14.50
N THR A 114 7.76 7.53 -15.60
CA THR A 114 7.84 8.99 -15.60
C THR A 114 6.62 9.63 -14.93
N MET A 115 5.42 9.14 -15.23
CA MET A 115 4.16 9.64 -14.68
C MET A 115 4.10 9.41 -13.16
N ILE A 116 4.45 8.21 -12.69
CA ILE A 116 4.43 7.86 -11.26
C ILE A 116 5.52 8.64 -10.50
N ALA A 117 6.72 8.80 -11.08
CA ALA A 117 7.76 9.63 -10.48
C ALA A 117 7.29 11.09 -10.27
N ARG A 118 6.59 11.67 -11.26
CA ARG A 118 5.99 13.02 -11.14
C ARG A 118 4.90 13.07 -10.08
N LEU A 119 4.05 12.04 -10.00
CA LEU A 119 3.03 11.93 -8.96
C LEU A 119 3.67 11.91 -7.57
N LEU A 120 4.71 11.10 -7.35
CA LEU A 120 5.42 11.05 -6.07
C LEU A 120 6.12 12.37 -5.74
N ARG A 121 6.68 13.07 -6.73
CA ARG A 121 7.22 14.42 -6.53
C ARG A 121 6.16 15.44 -6.12
N ALA A 122 4.89 15.24 -6.51
CA ALA A 122 3.78 16.09 -6.09
C ALA A 122 3.22 15.67 -4.71
N LEU A 123 3.27 14.37 -4.37
CA LEU A 123 2.78 13.83 -3.08
C LEU A 123 3.72 14.21 -1.92
N HIS A 124 5.01 13.96 -2.07
CA HIS A 124 5.98 14.02 -0.98
C HIS A 124 6.09 15.39 -0.27
N PRO A 125 5.93 16.56 -0.94
CA PRO A 125 5.97 17.85 -0.28
C PRO A 125 4.67 18.26 0.41
N LEU A 126 3.57 17.49 0.28
CA LEU A 126 2.31 17.82 0.94
C LEU A 126 2.49 17.80 2.46
N ASN A 127 2.03 18.85 3.10
CA ASN A 127 2.10 18.98 4.56
C ASN A 127 0.85 18.39 5.21
N VAL A 128 0.99 17.17 5.75
CA VAL A 128 -0.09 16.42 6.40
C VAL A 128 0.41 15.91 7.73
N GLU A 129 -0.42 15.98 8.77
CA GLU A 129 -0.11 15.38 10.06
C GLU A 129 -0.31 13.87 9.99
N LEU A 130 0.79 13.14 9.87
CA LEU A 130 0.84 11.69 9.77
C LEU A 130 1.87 11.12 10.75
N PRO A 131 1.68 9.87 11.20
CA PRO A 131 2.66 9.19 12.02
C PRO A 131 4.00 9.05 11.28
N VAL A 132 5.09 9.02 12.04
CA VAL A 132 6.41 8.75 11.46
C VAL A 132 6.51 7.28 11.12
N TYR A 133 6.78 6.98 9.84
CA TYR A 133 7.03 5.62 9.38
C TYR A 133 8.49 5.24 9.66
N ARG A 134 8.69 4.26 10.53
CA ARG A 134 10.04 3.73 10.89
C ARG A 134 10.08 2.25 10.55
N LEU A 135 11.06 1.88 9.74
CA LEU A 135 11.28 0.49 9.33
C LEU A 135 11.64 -0.41 10.50
N GLU A 136 12.42 0.11 11.43
CA GLU A 136 12.77 -0.62 12.66
C GLU A 136 11.52 -0.98 13.47
N HIS A 137 10.54 -0.08 13.55
CA HIS A 137 9.26 -0.34 14.23
C HIS A 137 8.47 -1.46 13.57
N PHE A 138 8.28 -1.40 12.24
CA PHE A 138 7.53 -2.44 11.51
C PHE A 138 8.28 -3.79 11.53
N THR A 139 9.60 -3.77 11.36
CA THR A 139 10.43 -4.96 11.49
C THR A 139 10.26 -5.63 12.85
N ALA A 140 10.38 -4.87 13.95
CA ALA A 140 10.20 -5.39 15.29
C ALA A 140 8.78 -5.93 15.52
N THR A 141 7.76 -5.24 15.00
CA THR A 141 6.36 -5.64 15.10
C THR A 141 6.13 -6.99 14.42
N TYR A 142 6.59 -7.17 13.18
CA TYR A 142 6.38 -8.42 12.43
C TYR A 142 7.16 -9.58 13.04
N LEU A 143 8.44 -9.39 13.35
CA LEU A 143 9.26 -10.45 13.95
C LEU A 143 8.76 -10.84 15.35
N SER A 144 8.31 -9.88 16.18
CA SER A 144 7.70 -10.17 17.47
C SER A 144 6.36 -10.91 17.33
N ALA A 145 5.56 -10.55 16.33
CA ALA A 145 4.30 -11.24 16.04
C ALA A 145 4.52 -12.70 15.68
N LEU A 146 5.50 -12.99 14.81
CA LEU A 146 5.88 -14.35 14.42
C LEU A 146 6.45 -15.15 15.60
N ALA A 147 7.34 -14.54 16.39
CA ALA A 147 7.94 -15.20 17.56
C ALA A 147 6.90 -15.64 18.62
N LYS A 148 5.73 -14.98 18.67
CA LYS A 148 4.62 -15.34 19.55
C LYS A 148 3.69 -16.42 18.99
N THR A 149 3.90 -16.82 17.73
CA THR A 149 3.06 -17.82 17.06
C THR A 149 3.67 -19.22 17.29
N ALA A 150 2.93 -20.09 18.00
CA ALA A 150 3.43 -21.40 18.43
C ALA A 150 3.84 -22.32 17.24
N THR A 151 3.23 -22.15 16.08
CA THR A 151 3.49 -22.93 14.87
C THR A 151 4.61 -22.35 13.99
N TYR A 152 5.11 -21.16 14.29
CA TYR A 152 6.15 -20.53 13.50
C TYR A 152 7.54 -21.03 13.89
N ALA A 153 8.17 -21.75 12.97
CA ALA A 153 9.52 -22.29 13.14
C ALA A 153 10.41 -21.87 11.95
N PRO A 154 11.13 -20.74 12.04
CA PRO A 154 11.93 -20.23 10.92
C PRO A 154 13.11 -21.15 10.59
N GLY A 155 13.32 -21.39 9.31
CA GLY A 155 14.51 -22.07 8.80
C GLY A 155 15.77 -21.20 8.92
N ALA A 156 16.95 -21.77 8.60
CA ALA A 156 18.22 -21.05 8.67
C ALA A 156 18.26 -19.84 7.72
N GLU A 157 17.69 -19.95 6.54
CA GLU A 157 17.59 -18.86 5.55
C GLU A 157 16.71 -17.71 6.07
N GLU A 158 15.54 -18.04 6.62
CA GLU A 158 14.59 -17.07 7.13
C GLU A 158 15.17 -16.29 8.34
N ARG A 159 15.95 -16.97 9.20
CA ARG A 159 16.68 -16.28 10.27
C ARG A 159 17.71 -15.27 9.74
N LYS A 160 18.46 -15.65 8.67
CA LYS A 160 19.41 -14.72 8.02
C LYS A 160 18.67 -13.50 7.42
N TRP A 161 17.50 -13.71 6.82
CA TRP A 161 16.67 -12.62 6.28
C TRP A 161 16.12 -11.71 7.38
N ALA A 162 15.74 -12.26 8.53
CA ALA A 162 15.31 -11.45 9.67
C ALA A 162 16.45 -10.55 10.20
N ASP A 163 17.65 -11.10 10.36
CA ASP A 163 18.85 -10.35 10.78
C ASP A 163 19.22 -9.28 9.74
N GLU A 164 19.14 -9.62 8.46
CA GLU A 164 19.41 -8.70 7.36
C GLU A 164 18.40 -7.55 7.34
N LEU A 165 17.10 -7.84 7.45
CA LEU A 165 16.05 -6.82 7.52
C LEU A 165 16.27 -5.88 8.70
N ALA A 166 16.56 -6.43 9.89
CA ALA A 166 16.81 -5.61 11.08
C ALA A 166 18.04 -4.69 10.91
N ARG A 167 19.09 -5.17 10.24
CA ARG A 167 20.30 -4.38 9.95
C ARG A 167 20.01 -3.29 8.92
N LEU A 168 19.35 -3.64 7.79
CA LEU A 168 19.02 -2.70 6.72
C LEU A 168 18.04 -1.64 7.20
N GLY A 169 17.01 -2.01 7.97
CA GLY A 169 16.02 -1.07 8.51
C GLY A 169 16.66 -0.03 9.43
N ARG A 170 17.51 -0.45 10.39
CA ARG A 170 18.25 0.50 11.24
C ARG A 170 19.16 1.42 10.45
N HIS A 171 19.89 0.88 9.47
CA HIS A 171 20.74 1.69 8.61
C HIS A 171 19.93 2.71 7.81
N PHE A 172 18.81 2.30 7.22
CA PHE A 172 17.93 3.18 6.46
C PHE A 172 17.39 4.31 7.35
N ASP A 173 16.81 3.96 8.51
CA ASP A 173 16.20 4.93 9.43
C ASP A 173 17.22 5.94 10.00
N SER A 174 18.51 5.57 10.07
CA SER A 174 19.59 6.46 10.50
C SER A 174 20.14 7.32 9.37
N SER A 175 20.06 6.85 8.11
CA SER A 175 20.65 7.52 6.94
C SER A 175 19.67 8.46 6.23
N TYR A 176 18.38 8.18 6.33
CA TYR A 176 17.33 8.90 5.59
C TYR A 176 16.28 9.48 6.53
N ALA A 177 16.25 10.81 6.64
CA ALA A 177 15.29 11.49 7.51
C ALA A 177 13.85 11.35 6.98
N PRO A 178 12.83 11.16 7.85
CA PRO A 178 11.42 11.04 7.47
C PRO A 178 10.82 12.42 7.22
N THR A 179 11.15 13.03 6.08
CA THR A 179 10.80 14.42 5.76
C THR A 179 9.61 14.58 4.86
N ALA A 180 9.14 13.49 4.23
CA ALA A 180 8.12 13.52 3.20
C ALA A 180 6.82 12.80 3.62
N PHE A 181 5.71 13.17 3.00
CA PHE A 181 4.51 12.36 3.00
C PHE A 181 4.68 11.18 2.04
N CYS A 182 4.95 10.00 2.56
CA CYS A 182 5.13 8.78 1.80
C CYS A 182 3.88 7.90 1.87
N HIS A 183 3.64 7.15 0.77
CA HIS A 183 2.59 6.15 0.69
C HIS A 183 2.99 4.83 1.38
N ASN A 184 4.26 4.44 1.23
CA ASN A 184 4.91 3.26 1.83
C ASN A 184 4.40 1.88 1.36
N ASP A 185 3.45 1.83 0.40
CA ASP A 185 2.88 0.58 -0.13
C ASP A 185 2.53 0.70 -1.61
N LEU A 186 3.55 0.86 -2.47
CA LEU A 186 3.38 1.12 -3.90
C LEU A 186 3.39 -0.17 -4.75
N PHE A 187 2.39 -1.01 -4.52
CA PHE A 187 2.05 -2.08 -5.47
C PHE A 187 1.38 -1.51 -6.72
N ALA A 188 1.51 -2.23 -7.82
CA ALA A 188 0.77 -1.92 -9.03
C ALA A 188 -0.74 -1.78 -8.78
N ALA A 189 -1.33 -2.63 -7.94
CA ALA A 189 -2.74 -2.58 -7.58
C ALA A 189 -3.17 -1.30 -6.85
N ASN A 190 -2.23 -0.57 -6.24
CA ASN A 190 -2.49 0.69 -5.53
C ASN A 190 -2.29 1.93 -6.42
N ILE A 191 -2.02 1.75 -7.71
CA ILE A 191 -1.78 2.82 -8.67
C ILE A 191 -2.81 2.73 -9.79
N LEU A 192 -3.63 3.76 -9.95
CA LEU A 192 -4.59 3.88 -11.04
C LEU A 192 -3.99 4.73 -12.16
N ILE A 193 -4.03 4.23 -13.40
CA ILE A 193 -3.49 4.94 -14.59
C ILE A 193 -4.60 5.04 -15.64
N ASP A 194 -4.86 6.25 -16.15
CA ASP A 194 -5.85 6.51 -17.22
C ASP A 194 -5.22 7.03 -18.52
N GLY A 195 -3.99 6.66 -18.77
CA GLY A 195 -3.21 7.07 -19.94
C GLY A 195 -2.57 8.47 -19.80
N ALA A 196 -3.21 9.41 -19.18
CA ALA A 196 -2.71 10.80 -19.01
C ALA A 196 -2.32 11.14 -17.57
N ALA A 197 -2.89 10.45 -16.59
CA ALA A 197 -2.66 10.70 -15.16
C ALA A 197 -2.55 9.41 -14.36
N ALA A 198 -1.80 9.47 -13.27
CA ALA A 198 -1.77 8.43 -12.25
C ALA A 198 -2.39 8.95 -10.95
N ARG A 199 -3.04 8.08 -10.18
CA ARG A 199 -3.54 8.35 -8.83
C ARG A 199 -3.25 7.17 -7.92
N LEU A 200 -3.10 7.46 -6.63
CA LEU A 200 -2.86 6.44 -5.61
C LEU A 200 -4.13 6.13 -4.86
N ILE A 201 -4.26 4.89 -4.45
CA ILE A 201 -5.29 4.39 -3.54
C ILE A 201 -4.63 3.57 -2.44
N ASP A 202 -5.36 3.29 -1.36
CA ASP A 202 -4.89 2.44 -0.27
C ASP A 202 -3.74 3.05 0.55
N PHE A 203 -4.04 4.16 1.24
CA PHE A 203 -3.08 4.90 2.07
C PHE A 203 -2.93 4.33 3.49
N GLU A 204 -3.21 3.05 3.71
CA GLU A 204 -3.23 2.44 5.05
C GLU A 204 -1.85 2.42 5.75
N TYR A 205 -0.75 2.47 4.98
CA TYR A 205 0.62 2.58 5.49
C TYR A 205 1.21 3.99 5.34
N ALA A 206 0.38 4.96 4.93
CA ALA A 206 0.87 6.31 4.71
C ALA A 206 1.43 6.94 5.99
N GLY A 207 2.54 7.64 5.84
CA GLY A 207 3.23 8.24 6.97
C GLY A 207 4.32 9.23 6.55
N ARG A 208 4.90 9.89 7.53
CA ARG A 208 6.11 10.67 7.28
C ARG A 208 7.29 9.71 7.14
N GLY A 209 7.86 9.66 5.95
CA GLY A 209 8.95 8.77 5.59
C GLY A 209 10.04 9.45 4.76
N ALA A 210 10.99 8.66 4.30
CA ALA A 210 11.99 9.11 3.33
C ALA A 210 11.51 8.80 1.90
N PRO A 211 11.59 9.73 0.94
CA PRO A 211 11.16 9.51 -0.44
C PRO A 211 11.72 8.24 -1.07
N LEU A 212 12.96 7.89 -0.76
CA LEU A 212 13.62 6.69 -1.26
C LEU A 212 12.85 5.40 -0.92
N LEU A 213 12.08 5.39 0.18
CA LEU A 213 11.28 4.23 0.57
C LEU A 213 10.12 3.98 -0.41
N ASP A 214 9.42 5.05 -0.84
CA ASP A 214 8.38 4.93 -1.85
C ASP A 214 8.94 4.49 -3.22
N LEU A 215 10.10 5.03 -3.62
CA LEU A 215 10.77 4.57 -4.83
C LEU A 215 11.18 3.10 -4.75
N ALA A 216 11.66 2.67 -3.59
CA ALA A 216 12.03 1.28 -3.34
C ALA A 216 10.80 0.35 -3.30
N SER A 217 9.69 0.80 -2.70
CA SER A 217 8.43 0.07 -2.71
C SER A 217 7.91 -0.12 -4.14
N LEU A 218 7.83 0.98 -4.92
CA LEU A 218 7.44 0.92 -6.32
C LEU A 218 8.33 -0.04 -7.14
N ALA A 219 9.64 0.11 -7.02
CA ALA A 219 10.57 -0.69 -7.80
C ALA A 219 10.64 -2.16 -7.36
N GLY A 220 10.59 -2.40 -6.05
CA GLY A 220 10.74 -3.72 -5.46
C GLY A 220 9.51 -4.59 -5.59
N MET A 221 8.35 -4.00 -5.39
CA MET A 221 7.06 -4.73 -5.40
C MET A 221 6.50 -4.92 -6.81
N ASN A 222 7.09 -4.25 -7.81
CA ASN A 222 6.73 -4.41 -9.21
C ASN A 222 7.90 -4.95 -10.07
N ASP A 223 8.92 -5.54 -9.48
CA ASP A 223 10.04 -6.20 -10.15
C ASP A 223 10.73 -5.36 -11.23
N PHE A 224 10.98 -4.07 -10.97
CA PHE A 224 11.66 -3.19 -11.91
C PHE A 224 13.09 -3.68 -12.21
N THR A 225 13.44 -3.69 -13.49
CA THR A 225 14.81 -3.93 -13.95
C THR A 225 15.76 -2.82 -13.46
N ALA A 226 17.07 -3.06 -13.52
CA ALA A 226 18.07 -2.03 -13.15
C ALA A 226 17.90 -0.75 -14.01
N ALA A 227 17.59 -0.88 -15.30
CA ALA A 227 17.33 0.28 -16.16
C ALA A 227 16.09 1.07 -15.75
N GLN A 228 15.00 0.38 -15.36
CA GLN A 228 13.78 1.03 -14.87
C GLN A 228 14.00 1.70 -13.50
N ARG A 229 14.80 1.09 -12.62
CA ARG A 229 15.20 1.72 -11.35
C ARG A 229 16.05 2.97 -11.55
N GLN A 230 16.98 2.94 -12.50
CA GLN A 230 17.75 4.13 -12.84
C GLN A 230 16.84 5.21 -13.42
N GLN A 231 15.95 4.87 -14.37
CA GLN A 231 14.98 5.82 -14.92
C GLN A 231 14.12 6.45 -13.80
N LEU A 232 13.65 5.65 -12.84
CA LEU A 232 12.84 6.14 -11.72
C LEU A 232 13.61 7.17 -10.88
N LEU A 233 14.89 6.91 -10.57
CA LEU A 233 15.75 7.86 -9.88
C LEU A 233 15.94 9.15 -10.67
N ASP A 234 16.25 9.05 -11.96
CA ASP A 234 16.50 10.19 -12.84
C ASP A 234 15.25 11.07 -12.97
N GLU A 235 14.07 10.45 -13.14
CA GLU A 235 12.79 11.15 -13.23
C GLU A 235 12.37 11.80 -11.90
N TYR A 236 12.68 11.16 -10.78
CA TYR A 236 12.30 11.68 -9.47
C TYR A 236 13.26 12.77 -8.99
N TYR A 237 14.57 12.55 -9.02
CA TYR A 237 15.58 13.48 -8.49
C TYR A 237 16.13 14.45 -9.54
N GLY A 238 16.03 14.12 -10.83
CA GLY A 238 16.64 14.92 -11.90
C GLY A 238 18.17 15.01 -11.72
N THR A 239 18.69 16.23 -11.85
CA THR A 239 20.14 16.54 -11.70
C THR A 239 20.51 16.95 -10.27
N ALA A 240 19.68 16.64 -9.25
CA ALA A 240 19.96 17.04 -7.89
C ALA A 240 21.26 16.40 -7.37
N ALA A 241 22.17 17.21 -6.85
CA ALA A 241 23.47 16.75 -6.38
C ALA A 241 23.39 15.76 -5.19
N ALA A 242 22.25 15.74 -4.49
CA ALA A 242 22.00 14.84 -3.35
C ALA A 242 21.14 13.62 -3.73
N ALA A 243 21.02 13.29 -5.02
CA ALA A 243 20.29 12.09 -5.46
C ALA A 243 20.98 10.83 -4.92
N PRO A 244 20.22 9.87 -4.36
CA PRO A 244 20.77 8.58 -3.98
C PRO A 244 21.36 7.85 -5.20
N ALA A 245 22.39 7.05 -4.98
CA ALA A 245 22.94 6.20 -6.02
C ALA A 245 21.98 5.01 -6.30
N LEU A 246 22.09 4.40 -7.47
CA LEU A 246 21.30 3.19 -7.81
C LEU A 246 21.50 2.09 -6.75
N LYS A 247 22.72 1.93 -6.21
CA LYS A 247 23.01 0.97 -5.15
C LYS A 247 22.20 1.23 -3.88
N ASP A 248 21.91 2.48 -3.55
CA ASP A 248 21.10 2.81 -2.37
C ASP A 248 19.65 2.41 -2.59
N LEU A 249 19.12 2.64 -3.80
CA LEU A 249 17.80 2.15 -4.19
C LEU A 249 17.77 0.61 -4.19
N ASP A 250 18.78 -0.07 -4.70
CA ASP A 250 18.86 -1.54 -4.71
C ASP A 250 18.84 -2.13 -3.28
N ASN A 251 19.59 -1.53 -2.35
CA ASN A 251 19.54 -1.91 -0.95
C ASN A 251 18.15 -1.68 -0.33
N ALA A 252 17.52 -0.56 -0.64
CA ALA A 252 16.19 -0.26 -0.17
C ALA A 252 15.12 -1.19 -0.79
N VAL A 253 15.24 -1.56 -2.06
CA VAL A 253 14.41 -2.58 -2.73
C VAL A 253 14.50 -3.92 -2.02
N ARG A 254 15.72 -4.38 -1.73
CA ARG A 254 15.91 -5.64 -0.99
C ARG A 254 15.26 -5.59 0.39
N MET A 255 15.42 -4.47 1.09
CA MET A 255 14.81 -4.25 2.40
C MET A 255 13.28 -4.26 2.35
N VAL A 256 12.66 -3.58 1.38
CA VAL A 256 11.19 -3.59 1.19
C VAL A 256 10.69 -5.01 0.91
N ARG A 257 11.37 -5.77 0.06
CA ARG A 257 11.02 -7.18 -0.21
C ARG A 257 11.10 -8.05 1.03
N LEU A 258 12.14 -7.87 1.85
CA LEU A 258 12.25 -8.58 3.13
C LEU A 258 11.10 -8.20 4.09
N LEU A 259 10.77 -6.91 4.18
CA LEU A 259 9.66 -6.43 5.00
C LEU A 259 8.33 -7.03 4.54
N ALA A 260 8.05 -7.02 3.23
CA ALA A 260 6.86 -7.59 2.64
C ALA A 260 6.79 -9.12 2.81
N TYR A 261 7.94 -9.82 2.74
CA TYR A 261 8.02 -11.24 3.04
C TYR A 261 7.54 -11.53 4.47
N PHE A 262 8.11 -10.83 5.47
CA PHE A 262 7.74 -11.04 6.87
C PHE A 262 6.32 -10.59 7.19
N TRP A 263 5.82 -9.55 6.52
CA TRP A 263 4.40 -9.20 6.56
C TRP A 263 3.52 -10.37 6.06
N GLY A 264 3.83 -10.96 4.91
CA GLY A 264 3.12 -12.12 4.36
C GLY A 264 3.10 -13.30 5.33
N ARG A 265 4.24 -13.58 6.01
CA ARG A 265 4.34 -14.62 7.03
C ARG A 265 3.48 -14.35 8.27
N VAL A 266 3.34 -13.07 8.68
CA VAL A 266 2.43 -12.68 9.76
C VAL A 266 0.98 -12.82 9.33
N ALA A 267 0.65 -12.37 8.12
CA ALA A 267 -0.68 -12.42 7.57
C ALA A 267 -1.19 -13.87 7.40
N GLU A 268 -0.33 -14.77 6.91
CA GLU A 268 -0.61 -16.21 6.83
C GLU A 268 -1.07 -16.82 8.16
N GLN A 269 -0.53 -16.32 9.28
CA GLN A 269 -0.86 -16.84 10.61
C GLN A 269 -2.12 -16.22 11.23
N ARG A 270 -2.58 -15.08 10.73
CA ARG A 270 -3.59 -14.26 11.39
C ARG A 270 -4.85 -13.98 10.58
N LEU A 271 -4.74 -13.99 9.24
CA LEU A 271 -5.84 -13.60 8.37
C LEU A 271 -6.56 -14.80 7.79
N THR A 272 -7.83 -14.62 7.45
CA THR A 272 -8.71 -15.70 6.96
C THR A 272 -8.34 -16.24 5.57
N GLU A 273 -7.57 -15.48 4.79
CA GLU A 273 -7.09 -15.88 3.45
C GLU A 273 -5.64 -16.36 3.48
N ALA A 274 -5.31 -17.23 4.44
CA ALA A 274 -3.95 -17.73 4.69
C ALA A 274 -3.22 -18.24 3.43
N HIS A 275 -3.93 -18.86 2.48
CA HIS A 275 -3.33 -19.39 1.25
C HIS A 275 -2.77 -18.28 0.35
N ALA A 276 -3.52 -17.20 0.12
CA ALA A 276 -3.06 -16.06 -0.70
C ALA A 276 -1.82 -15.37 -0.09
N HIS A 277 -1.76 -15.27 1.24
CA HIS A 277 -0.61 -14.70 1.95
C HIS A 277 0.63 -15.60 1.88
N SER A 278 0.43 -16.93 1.96
CA SER A 278 1.49 -17.92 1.80
C SER A 278 2.08 -17.87 0.37
N GLU A 279 1.24 -17.74 -0.65
CA GLU A 279 1.68 -17.59 -2.04
C GLU A 279 2.48 -16.29 -2.25
N LEU A 280 2.03 -15.17 -1.67
CA LEU A 280 2.75 -13.91 -1.71
C LEU A 280 4.14 -14.05 -1.06
N ALA A 281 4.21 -14.58 0.16
CA ALA A 281 5.47 -14.79 0.85
C ALA A 281 6.40 -15.73 0.06
N ALA A 282 5.87 -16.80 -0.53
CA ALA A 282 6.65 -17.74 -1.35
C ALA A 282 7.22 -17.08 -2.61
N SER A 283 6.42 -16.26 -3.31
CA SER A 283 6.83 -15.50 -4.50
C SER A 283 7.96 -14.51 -4.16
N ILE A 284 7.77 -13.71 -3.12
CA ILE A 284 8.80 -12.76 -2.66
C ILE A 284 10.07 -13.51 -2.21
N GLY A 285 9.92 -14.64 -1.50
CA GLY A 285 11.03 -15.47 -1.10
C GLY A 285 11.83 -16.03 -2.29
N ALA A 286 11.16 -16.40 -3.38
CA ALA A 286 11.83 -16.81 -4.61
C ALA A 286 12.67 -15.66 -5.22
N THR A 287 12.13 -14.45 -5.26
CA THR A 287 12.84 -13.26 -5.74
C THR A 287 14.04 -12.92 -4.85
N LEU A 288 13.90 -13.03 -3.51
CA LEU A 288 14.99 -12.78 -2.56
C LEU A 288 16.18 -13.74 -2.70
N ARG A 289 15.97 -14.97 -3.19
CA ARG A 289 17.05 -15.95 -3.46
C ARG A 289 17.83 -15.67 -4.72
N GLN A 290 17.26 -14.93 -5.67
CA GLN A 290 17.89 -14.63 -6.96
C GLN A 290 18.78 -13.38 -6.94
N GLY A 291 18.63 -12.52 -5.95
CA GLY A 291 19.37 -11.26 -5.77
C GLY A 291 19.98 -11.12 -4.41
#